data_f6ab9810b9196cf50af7984c77c6476b
#
_entry.id   f6ab9810b9196cf50af7984c77c6476b
#
_cell.length_a   1.000
_cell.length_b   1.000
_cell.length_c   1.000
_cell.angle_alpha   90.00
_cell.angle_beta   90.00
_cell.angle_gamma   90.00
#
_symmetry.space_group_name_H-M   'P 1'
#
loop_
_entity.id
_entity.type
_entity.pdbx_description
1 polymer ?
#
loop_
_entity_poly.entity_id
_entity_poly.type
_entity_poly.pdbx_seq_one_letter_code
_entity_poly.pdbx_strand_id
1 'polypeptide(L)'
;LSEAGTFTVITVLCSACSSYLAGKIGDVYGNKYGMLLAYFGHLLAGTIALFISTMYDVYMIFIAIGIGQGAFMPSAMNLIYDFSNKKDVKTYMALVDTILAPFVLFYILLIGFFIRNGYYQVSLNILVISLMISILLMVFMVEDPKNKKSIITRFSS
;
A
#
# COMPACT_ATOMS: atom_id res chain seq x y z
N LEU A 1 15.29 -10.12 -23.87
CA LEU A 1 14.09 -9.81 -23.12
C LEU A 1 13.59 -8.44 -23.55
N SER A 2 12.29 -8.31 -23.84
CA SER A 2 11.70 -6.99 -24.10
C SER A 2 11.83 -6.14 -22.81
N GLU A 3 11.99 -4.82 -22.94
CA GLU A 3 12.10 -3.93 -21.77
C GLU A 3 10.94 -4.13 -20.78
N ALA A 4 9.73 -4.33 -21.30
CA ALA A 4 8.55 -4.65 -20.49
C ALA A 4 8.73 -5.93 -19.65
N GLY A 5 9.35 -6.97 -20.21
CA GLY A 5 9.66 -8.19 -19.46
C GLY A 5 10.64 -7.94 -18.32
N THR A 6 11.64 -7.09 -18.55
CA THR A 6 12.63 -6.72 -17.52
C THR A 6 11.95 -5.96 -16.36
N PHE A 7 11.09 -4.99 -16.65
CA PHE A 7 10.33 -4.25 -15.62
C PHE A 7 9.44 -5.17 -14.79
N THR A 8 8.75 -6.12 -15.44
CA THR A 8 7.92 -7.10 -14.74
C THR A 8 8.75 -7.97 -13.78
N VAL A 9 9.90 -8.48 -14.24
CA VAL A 9 10.79 -9.28 -13.39
C VAL A 9 11.28 -8.49 -12.18
N ILE A 10 11.71 -7.24 -12.38
CA ILE A 10 12.17 -6.36 -11.28
C ILE A 10 11.04 -6.17 -10.27
N THR A 11 9.84 -5.82 -10.74
CA THR A 11 8.67 -5.62 -9.86
C THR A 11 8.34 -6.86 -9.04
N VAL A 12 8.33 -8.05 -9.67
CA VAL A 12 8.02 -9.31 -8.99
C VAL A 12 9.09 -9.66 -7.95
N LEU A 13 10.37 -9.50 -8.27
CA LEU A 13 11.44 -9.76 -7.31
C LEU A 13 11.39 -8.81 -6.11
N CYS A 14 11.23 -7.50 -6.36
CA CYS A 14 11.08 -6.52 -5.30
C CYS A 14 9.83 -6.77 -4.46
N SER A 15 8.73 -7.18 -5.08
CA SER A 15 7.48 -7.53 -4.39
C SER A 15 7.67 -8.75 -3.47
N ALA A 16 8.35 -9.79 -3.94
CA ALA A 16 8.64 -10.97 -3.11
C ALA A 16 9.50 -10.62 -1.88
N CYS A 17 10.58 -9.85 -2.08
CA CYS A 17 11.43 -9.39 -0.99
C CYS A 17 10.65 -8.51 0.01
N SER A 18 9.85 -7.58 -0.49
CA SER A 18 9.07 -6.66 0.32
C SER A 18 7.96 -7.38 1.10
N SER A 19 7.31 -8.38 0.51
CA SER A 19 6.30 -9.20 1.19
C SER A 19 6.89 -9.93 2.40
N TYR A 20 8.09 -10.49 2.25
CA TYR A 20 8.81 -11.13 3.35
C TYR A 20 9.18 -10.13 4.46
N LEU A 21 9.69 -8.95 4.09
CA LEU A 21 10.03 -7.89 5.05
C LEU A 21 8.78 -7.37 5.77
N ALA A 22 7.71 -7.12 5.05
CA ALA A 22 6.44 -6.66 5.62
C ALA A 22 5.86 -7.69 6.60
N GLY A 23 5.97 -8.99 6.31
CA GLY A 23 5.60 -10.06 7.24
C GLY A 23 6.41 -9.97 8.53
N LYS A 24 7.74 -9.90 8.45
CA LYS A 24 8.61 -9.74 9.64
C LYS A 24 8.31 -8.47 10.44
N ILE A 25 8.13 -7.34 9.76
CA ILE A 25 7.77 -6.07 10.41
C ILE A 25 6.42 -6.21 11.10
N GLY A 26 5.44 -6.81 10.45
CA GLY A 26 4.12 -7.08 11.00
C GLY A 26 4.15 -7.98 12.23
N ASP A 27 5.04 -8.97 12.26
CA ASP A 27 5.20 -9.87 13.41
C ASP A 27 5.84 -9.17 14.63
N VAL A 28 6.78 -8.28 14.41
CA VAL A 28 7.55 -7.61 15.50
C VAL A 28 6.86 -6.33 15.95
N TYR A 29 6.53 -5.45 15.02
CA TYR A 29 6.05 -4.09 15.31
C TYR A 29 4.55 -3.91 15.12
N GLY A 30 3.90 -4.80 14.40
CA GLY A 30 2.48 -4.74 14.05
C GLY A 30 2.23 -4.48 12.56
N ASN A 31 1.05 -4.90 12.11
CA ASN A 31 0.69 -4.86 10.69
C ASN A 31 0.48 -3.44 10.13
N LYS A 32 0.25 -2.46 11.00
CA LYS A 32 0.24 -1.04 10.66
C LYS A 32 1.54 -0.58 9.98
N TYR A 33 2.69 -1.02 10.48
CA TYR A 33 4.00 -0.63 9.93
C TYR A 33 4.27 -1.28 8.57
N GLY A 34 3.77 -2.50 8.34
CA GLY A 34 3.81 -3.11 7.02
C GLY A 34 2.97 -2.34 5.99
N MET A 35 1.79 -1.85 6.38
CA MET A 35 0.97 -0.97 5.54
C MET A 35 1.66 0.37 5.25
N LEU A 36 2.33 0.97 6.24
CA LEU A 36 3.11 2.19 6.02
C LEU A 36 4.24 1.96 5.02
N LEU A 37 4.94 0.83 5.09
CA LEU A 37 5.95 0.46 4.09
C LEU A 37 5.34 0.39 2.67
N ALA A 38 4.13 -0.17 2.54
CA ALA A 38 3.42 -0.23 1.27
C ALA A 38 3.11 1.17 0.72
N TYR A 39 2.57 2.05 1.54
CA TYR A 39 2.25 3.43 1.13
C TYR A 39 3.51 4.23 0.79
N PHE A 40 4.61 4.06 1.52
CA PHE A 40 5.88 4.70 1.21
C PHE A 40 6.45 4.22 -0.13
N GLY A 41 6.38 2.93 -0.44
CA GLY A 41 6.78 2.41 -1.74
C GLY A 41 6.01 3.04 -2.90
N HIS A 42 4.69 3.12 -2.78
CA HIS A 42 3.86 3.75 -3.81
C HIS A 42 4.06 5.27 -3.88
N LEU A 43 4.25 5.95 -2.74
CA LEU A 43 4.54 7.38 -2.70
C LEU A 43 5.87 7.70 -3.39
N LEU A 44 6.90 6.89 -3.13
CA LEU A 44 8.20 7.04 -3.78
C LEU A 44 8.06 6.87 -5.30
N ALA A 45 7.35 5.84 -5.76
CA ALA A 45 7.09 5.61 -7.17
C ALA A 45 6.36 6.80 -7.83
N GLY A 46 5.30 7.29 -7.20
CA GLY A 46 4.53 8.44 -7.70
C GLY A 46 5.36 9.72 -7.75
N THR A 47 6.20 9.95 -6.73
CA THR A 47 7.08 11.14 -6.68
C THR A 47 8.15 11.08 -7.76
N ILE A 48 8.80 9.94 -7.99
CA ILE A 48 9.77 9.78 -9.07
C ILE A 48 9.07 9.98 -10.43
N ALA A 49 7.85 9.46 -10.60
CA ALA A 49 7.10 9.61 -11.85
C ALA A 49 6.75 11.06 -12.19
N LEU A 50 6.62 11.95 -11.19
CA LEU A 50 6.41 13.39 -11.42
C LEU A 50 7.62 14.08 -12.05
N PHE A 51 8.83 13.59 -11.78
CA PHE A 51 10.11 14.19 -12.20
C PHE A 51 10.90 13.30 -13.16
N ILE A 52 10.23 12.36 -13.81
CA ILE A 52 10.87 11.39 -14.72
C ILE A 52 11.64 12.10 -15.82
N SER A 53 12.92 11.77 -15.96
CA SER A 53 13.84 12.37 -16.94
C SER A 53 14.68 11.33 -17.68
N THR A 54 14.96 10.19 -17.04
CA THR A 54 15.89 9.18 -17.54
C THR A 54 15.29 7.79 -17.49
N MET A 55 15.89 6.85 -18.23
CA MET A 55 15.53 5.43 -18.16
C MET A 55 15.79 4.82 -16.76
N TYR A 56 16.75 5.36 -16.03
CA TYR A 56 17.00 4.93 -14.64
C TYR A 56 15.84 5.25 -13.71
N ASP A 57 15.14 6.37 -13.93
CA ASP A 57 13.96 6.74 -13.16
C ASP A 57 12.84 5.72 -13.35
N VAL A 58 12.70 5.19 -14.58
CA VAL A 58 11.73 4.13 -14.88
C VAL A 58 12.04 2.87 -14.06
N TYR A 59 13.29 2.43 -14.00
CA TYR A 59 13.68 1.28 -13.17
C TYR A 59 13.38 1.53 -11.70
N MET A 60 13.66 2.71 -11.17
CA MET A 60 13.38 3.07 -9.79
C MET A 60 11.88 3.07 -9.48
N ILE A 61 11.04 3.52 -10.43
CA ILE A 61 9.58 3.46 -10.30
C ILE A 61 9.11 2.00 -10.15
N PHE A 62 9.58 1.09 -11.00
CA PHE A 62 9.19 -0.32 -10.95
C PHE A 62 9.69 -1.03 -9.68
N ILE A 63 10.88 -0.68 -9.19
CA ILE A 63 11.37 -1.14 -7.89
C ILE A 63 10.45 -0.66 -6.76
N ALA A 64 10.13 0.64 -6.74
CA ALA A 64 9.30 1.24 -5.70
C ALA A 64 7.85 0.70 -5.73
N ILE A 65 7.27 0.49 -6.92
CA ILE A 65 5.97 -0.19 -7.09
C ILE A 65 6.04 -1.61 -6.53
N GLY A 66 7.09 -2.36 -6.85
CA GLY A 66 7.29 -3.72 -6.35
C GLY A 66 7.33 -3.75 -4.82
N ILE A 67 8.07 -2.84 -4.18
CA ILE A 67 8.12 -2.71 -2.73
C ILE A 67 6.73 -2.41 -2.16
N GLY A 68 6.03 -1.43 -2.72
CA GLY A 68 4.70 -1.04 -2.27
C GLY A 68 3.68 -2.18 -2.39
N GLN A 69 3.63 -2.82 -3.55
CA GLN A 69 2.68 -3.90 -3.85
C GLN A 69 2.94 -5.15 -3.01
N GLY A 70 4.22 -5.51 -2.83
CA GLY A 70 4.60 -6.68 -2.03
C GLY A 70 4.27 -6.53 -0.55
N ALA A 71 4.44 -5.33 0.00
CA ALA A 71 4.10 -5.06 1.40
C ALA A 71 2.59 -4.92 1.64
N PHE A 72 1.82 -4.45 0.64
CA PHE A 72 0.40 -4.12 0.80
C PHE A 72 -0.46 -5.33 1.15
N MET A 73 -0.45 -6.37 0.32
CA MET A 73 -1.36 -7.51 0.45
C MET A 73 -1.23 -8.24 1.80
N PRO A 74 -0.04 -8.69 2.24
CA PRO A 74 0.08 -9.38 3.51
C PRO A 74 -0.27 -8.47 4.69
N SER A 75 0.11 -7.19 4.64
CA SER A 75 -0.17 -6.26 5.74
C SER A 75 -1.66 -5.93 5.85
N ALA A 76 -2.35 -5.71 4.73
CA ALA A 76 -3.79 -5.43 4.70
C ALA A 76 -4.59 -6.63 5.22
N MET A 77 -4.30 -7.84 4.74
CA MET A 77 -4.95 -9.07 5.18
C MET A 77 -4.76 -9.32 6.67
N ASN A 78 -3.53 -9.19 7.16
CA ASN A 78 -3.21 -9.39 8.56
C ASN A 78 -3.85 -8.31 9.45
N LEU A 79 -3.92 -7.06 8.99
CA LEU A 79 -4.57 -5.98 9.71
C LEU A 79 -6.08 -6.24 9.86
N ILE A 80 -6.76 -6.66 8.79
CA ILE A 80 -8.18 -7.06 8.83
C ILE A 80 -8.36 -8.24 9.80
N TYR A 81 -7.47 -9.21 9.76
CA TYR A 81 -7.49 -10.36 10.67
C TYR A 81 -7.36 -9.95 12.14
N ASP A 82 -6.48 -8.99 12.44
CA ASP A 82 -6.28 -8.47 13.78
C ASP A 82 -7.50 -7.71 14.31
N PHE A 83 -8.21 -6.96 13.44
CA PHE A 83 -9.43 -6.25 13.79
C PHE A 83 -10.66 -7.16 13.93
N SER A 84 -10.74 -8.26 13.17
CA SER A 84 -11.91 -9.16 13.17
C SER A 84 -12.02 -10.10 14.38
N ASN A 85 -11.12 -10.01 15.35
CA ASN A 85 -11.04 -10.94 16.51
C ASN A 85 -11.01 -12.43 16.13
N LYS A 86 -10.54 -12.78 14.94
CA LYS A 86 -10.37 -14.15 14.41
C LYS A 86 -11.67 -14.94 14.12
N LYS A 87 -12.84 -14.45 14.49
CA LYS A 87 -14.09 -15.21 14.35
C LYS A 87 -14.81 -14.98 13.02
N ASP A 88 -14.80 -13.74 12.51
CA ASP A 88 -15.59 -13.34 11.35
C ASP A 88 -14.77 -12.69 10.23
N VAL A 89 -13.53 -13.16 10.04
CA VAL A 89 -12.57 -12.58 9.06
C VAL A 89 -13.17 -12.46 7.66
N LYS A 90 -13.91 -13.49 7.20
CA LYS A 90 -14.55 -13.50 5.88
C LYS A 90 -15.59 -12.40 5.74
N THR A 91 -16.41 -12.20 6.77
CA THR A 91 -17.44 -11.15 6.78
C THR A 91 -16.81 -9.77 6.81
N TYR A 92 -15.74 -9.57 7.60
CA TYR A 92 -15.00 -8.30 7.63
C TYR A 92 -14.32 -8.00 6.29
N MET A 93 -13.70 -8.98 5.64
CA MET A 93 -13.12 -8.81 4.30
C MET A 93 -14.17 -8.43 3.28
N ALA A 94 -15.29 -9.15 3.22
CA ALA A 94 -16.37 -8.85 2.30
C ALA A 94 -16.96 -7.45 2.54
N LEU A 95 -17.07 -7.03 3.80
CA LEU A 95 -17.58 -5.70 4.16
C LEU A 95 -16.60 -4.60 3.72
N VAL A 96 -15.31 -4.78 3.97
CA VAL A 96 -14.27 -3.84 3.52
C VAL A 96 -14.28 -3.71 2.00
N ASP A 97 -14.29 -4.83 1.27
CA ASP A 97 -14.32 -4.82 -0.19
C ASP A 97 -15.59 -4.16 -0.74
N THR A 98 -16.75 -4.43 -0.13
CA THR A 98 -18.02 -3.84 -0.53
C THR A 98 -18.03 -2.32 -0.32
N ILE A 99 -17.48 -1.84 0.80
CA ILE A 99 -17.40 -0.40 1.08
C ILE A 99 -16.37 0.27 0.17
N LEU A 100 -15.24 -0.37 -0.09
CA LEU A 100 -14.18 0.21 -0.92
C LEU A 100 -14.51 0.22 -2.41
N ALA A 101 -15.28 -0.74 -2.91
CA ALA A 101 -15.57 -0.90 -4.34
C ALA A 101 -16.08 0.39 -5.02
N PRO A 102 -17.09 1.12 -4.50
CA PRO A 102 -17.56 2.36 -5.13
C PRO A 102 -16.50 3.47 -5.13
N PHE A 103 -15.66 3.57 -4.08
CA PHE A 103 -14.59 4.56 -4.03
C PHE A 103 -13.48 4.24 -5.04
N VAL A 104 -13.10 2.97 -5.15
CA VAL A 104 -12.11 2.50 -6.14
C VAL A 104 -12.62 2.76 -7.55
N LEU A 105 -13.89 2.43 -7.84
CA LEU A 105 -14.50 2.69 -9.14
C LEU A 105 -14.49 4.18 -9.49
N PHE A 106 -14.94 5.01 -8.55
CA PHE A 106 -14.92 6.47 -8.73
C PHE A 106 -13.52 7.00 -9.00
N TYR A 107 -12.52 6.53 -8.23
CA TYR A 107 -11.13 6.95 -8.40
C TYR A 107 -10.56 6.54 -9.77
N ILE A 108 -10.83 5.31 -10.22
CA ILE A 108 -10.40 4.83 -11.54
C ILE A 108 -11.02 5.68 -12.66
N LEU A 109 -12.32 5.97 -12.58
CA LEU A 109 -13.01 6.81 -13.56
C LEU A 109 -12.46 8.24 -13.59
N LEU A 110 -12.20 8.82 -12.43
CA LEU A 110 -11.64 10.16 -12.28
C LEU A 110 -10.24 10.24 -12.93
N ILE A 111 -9.35 9.31 -12.58
CA ILE A 111 -7.99 9.27 -13.14
C ILE A 111 -8.04 8.98 -14.64
N GLY A 112 -8.88 8.05 -15.07
CA GLY A 112 -9.09 7.73 -16.50
C GLY A 112 -9.57 8.95 -17.30
N PHE A 113 -10.46 9.76 -16.73
CA PHE A 113 -10.91 11.00 -17.35
C PHE A 113 -9.75 11.98 -17.58
N PHE A 114 -8.89 12.22 -16.58
CA PHE A 114 -7.74 13.11 -16.72
C PHE A 114 -6.71 12.58 -17.72
N ILE A 115 -6.41 11.29 -17.70
CA ILE A 115 -5.48 10.67 -18.64
C ILE A 115 -6.01 10.79 -20.08
N ARG A 116 -7.28 10.52 -20.31
CA ARG A 116 -7.92 10.62 -21.63
C ARG A 116 -7.84 12.05 -22.21
N ASN A 117 -7.91 13.06 -21.36
CA ASN A 117 -7.81 14.47 -21.77
C ASN A 117 -6.36 14.99 -21.83
N GLY A 118 -5.36 14.14 -21.65
CA GLY A 118 -3.93 14.51 -21.71
C GLY A 118 -3.38 15.16 -20.44
N TYR A 119 -4.14 15.20 -19.36
CA TYR A 119 -3.72 15.80 -18.08
C TYR A 119 -2.98 14.80 -17.19
N TYR A 120 -1.93 14.18 -17.70
CA TYR A 120 -1.14 13.16 -16.99
C TYR A 120 -0.55 13.69 -15.69
N GLN A 121 -0.03 14.92 -15.70
CA GLN A 121 0.56 15.56 -14.52
C GLN A 121 -0.46 15.74 -13.40
N VAL A 122 -1.70 16.09 -13.74
CA VAL A 122 -2.79 16.23 -12.77
C VAL A 122 -3.11 14.88 -12.14
N SER A 123 -3.17 13.82 -12.93
CA SER A 123 -3.40 12.46 -12.44
C SER A 123 -2.34 12.01 -11.45
N LEU A 124 -1.06 12.24 -11.76
CA LEU A 124 0.05 11.90 -10.88
C LEU A 124 0.03 12.73 -9.58
N ASN A 125 -0.26 14.03 -9.66
CA ASN A 125 -0.39 14.86 -8.47
C ASN A 125 -1.53 14.40 -7.55
N ILE A 126 -2.69 14.06 -8.11
CA ILE A 126 -3.82 13.51 -7.33
C ILE A 126 -3.39 12.21 -6.63
N LEU A 127 -2.68 11.32 -7.32
CA LEU A 127 -2.19 10.08 -6.74
C LEU A 127 -1.22 10.35 -5.58
N VAL A 128 -0.23 11.21 -5.75
CA VAL A 128 0.76 11.53 -4.72
C VAL A 128 0.08 12.18 -3.50
N ILE A 129 -0.82 13.14 -3.72
CA ILE A 129 -1.55 13.81 -2.64
C ILE A 129 -2.43 12.80 -1.87
N SER A 130 -3.15 11.93 -2.57
CA SER A 130 -3.99 10.90 -1.93
C SER A 130 -3.17 9.91 -1.10
N LEU A 131 -1.98 9.54 -1.55
CA LEU A 131 -1.06 8.68 -0.79
C LEU A 131 -0.51 9.41 0.45
N MET A 132 -0.17 10.68 0.35
CA MET A 132 0.26 11.48 1.51
C MET A 132 -0.86 11.55 2.57
N ILE A 133 -2.09 11.83 2.15
CA ILE A 133 -3.26 11.83 3.05
C ILE A 133 -3.44 10.44 3.68
N SER A 134 -3.33 9.37 2.91
CA SER A 134 -3.46 7.99 3.41
C SER A 134 -2.40 7.65 4.46
N ILE A 135 -1.15 8.09 4.26
CA ILE A 135 -0.07 7.93 5.25
C ILE A 135 -0.42 8.69 6.54
N LEU A 136 -0.85 9.94 6.43
CA LEU A 136 -1.22 10.75 7.59
C LEU A 136 -2.38 10.10 8.36
N LEU A 137 -3.44 9.68 7.67
CA LEU A 137 -4.57 8.98 8.29
C LEU A 137 -4.12 7.68 8.97
N MET A 138 -3.26 6.91 8.30
CA MET A 138 -2.74 5.66 8.86
C MET A 138 -1.91 5.91 10.13
N VAL A 139 -1.08 6.95 10.14
CA VAL A 139 -0.24 7.28 11.31
C VAL A 139 -1.08 7.76 12.48
N PHE A 140 -2.02 8.68 12.25
CA PHE A 140 -2.73 9.38 13.32
C PHE A 140 -4.04 8.71 13.73
N MET A 141 -4.76 8.05 12.83
CA MET A 141 -6.10 7.52 13.12
C MET A 141 -6.13 6.01 13.34
N VAL A 142 -5.17 5.24 12.81
CA VAL A 142 -5.17 3.78 12.96
C VAL A 142 -4.30 3.38 14.15
N GLU A 143 -4.93 2.84 15.18
CA GLU A 143 -4.22 2.18 16.29
C GLU A 143 -3.91 0.72 15.92
N ASP A 144 -2.69 0.26 16.19
CA ASP A 144 -2.34 -1.14 15.97
C ASP A 144 -2.93 -2.03 17.08
N PRO A 145 -3.80 -3.02 16.74
CA PRO A 145 -4.43 -3.89 17.73
C PRO A 145 -3.45 -4.71 18.57
N LYS A 146 -2.24 -4.97 18.06
CA LYS A 146 -1.17 -5.66 18.80
C LYS A 146 -0.66 -4.84 19.98
N ASN A 147 -0.47 -3.54 19.79
CA ASN A 147 -0.04 -2.64 20.88
C ASN A 147 -1.06 -2.59 22.02
N LYS A 148 -2.33 -2.63 21.70
CA LYS A 148 -3.41 -2.61 22.70
C LYS A 148 -3.44 -3.88 23.57
N LYS A 149 -3.17 -5.05 22.99
CA LYS A 149 -3.07 -6.31 23.72
C LYS A 149 -1.86 -6.38 24.66
N SER A 150 -0.72 -5.86 24.25
CA SER A 150 0.49 -5.85 25.09
C SER A 150 0.36 -4.94 26.33
N ILE A 151 -0.42 -3.87 26.23
CA ILE A 151 -0.70 -2.96 27.35
C ILE A 151 -1.64 -3.65 28.34
N ILE A 152 -2.71 -4.29 27.86
CA ILE A 152 -3.70 -4.96 28.74
C ILE A 152 -3.07 -6.11 29.52
N THR A 153 -2.20 -6.91 28.90
CA THR A 153 -1.48 -8.00 29.59
C THR A 153 -0.48 -7.51 30.64
N ARG A 154 0.10 -6.33 30.47
CA ARG A 154 0.99 -5.71 31.48
C ARG A 154 0.28 -5.18 32.73
N PHE A 155 -1.01 -4.84 32.62
CA PHE A 155 -1.82 -4.37 33.75
C PHE A 155 -2.60 -5.48 34.46
N SER A 156 -2.62 -6.71 33.90
CA SER A 156 -3.32 -7.88 34.48
C SER A 156 -2.37 -8.88 35.16
N SER A 157 -1.08 -8.61 35.19
CA SER A 157 -0.04 -9.34 35.92
C SER A 157 0.39 -8.55 37.16
#